data_44e7b198acd2678242a1d243f77b5177
#
_entry.id   44e7b198acd2678242a1d243f77b5177
#
_cell.length_a   1.000
_cell.length_b   1.000
_cell.length_c   1.000
_cell.angle_alpha   90.00
_cell.angle_beta   90.00
_cell.angle_gamma   90.00
#
_symmetry.space_group_name_H-M   'P 1'
#
loop_
_entity.id
_entity.type
_entity.pdbx_description
1 polymer ?
#
loop_
_entity_poly.entity_id
_entity_poly.type
_entity_poly.pdbx_seq_one_letter_code
_entity_poly.pdbx_strand_id
1 'polypeptide(L)'
;MKKSILFTFVLCLLSQWSVAQAPKWVEKAKRSVFSIVTYDKDDKIQNTGNGFFVTEDGVALSDYSLFKGAQRAVIINSEGEKMPVECILGANDMYDIIKFRVGITVKKVPALQVAAFAPAVGAEVYLLPYSTQKGGNVTRGKVKKVDNIGGDKYHYYTLDMVLKDKMVSCPVTTADGKVFGVAQKSSGQDTASISYAAGAAFAMSQNISALALSDPALNAIGIKKGLPEDEDQALVYLFIASTQSTPEAYAIALDDFIKTFPNSADGYLRRAGNYVFADKDENHMDKAAADLEHALKVA
;
A
#
# COMPACT_ATOMS: atom_id res chain seq x y z
N MET A 1 -52.15 23.62 31.07
CA MET A 1 -51.52 22.30 31.01
C MET A 1 -51.40 21.75 29.58
N LYS A 2 -52.40 21.81 28.69
CA LYS A 2 -52.31 21.25 27.31
C LYS A 2 -51.24 21.93 26.40
N LYS A 3 -51.00 23.25 26.57
CA LYS A 3 -49.98 23.98 25.75
C LYS A 3 -48.53 23.64 26.15
N SER A 4 -48.26 23.36 27.44
CA SER A 4 -46.92 22.97 27.91
C SER A 4 -46.52 21.57 27.44
N ILE A 5 -47.48 20.64 27.38
CA ILE A 5 -47.26 19.27 26.92
C ILE A 5 -46.92 19.26 25.42
N LEU A 6 -47.58 20.11 24.62
CA LEU A 6 -47.31 20.23 23.20
C LEU A 6 -45.89 20.79 22.91
N PHE A 7 -45.45 21.77 23.73
CA PHE A 7 -44.12 22.37 23.59
C PHE A 7 -43.00 21.38 23.95
N THR A 8 -43.20 20.56 24.97
CA THR A 8 -42.24 19.49 25.36
C THR A 8 -42.15 18.40 24.30
N PHE A 9 -43.29 18.05 23.68
CA PHE A 9 -43.30 17.04 22.60
C PHE A 9 -42.60 17.52 21.33
N VAL A 10 -42.72 18.81 20.95
CA VAL A 10 -42.02 19.42 19.82
C VAL A 10 -40.52 19.52 20.11
N LEU A 11 -40.09 19.81 21.34
CA LEU A 11 -38.70 19.86 21.73
C LEU A 11 -38.02 18.46 21.67
N CYS A 12 -38.76 17.40 22.04
CA CYS A 12 -38.27 16.00 21.91
C CYS A 12 -38.20 15.54 20.47
N LEU A 13 -39.02 16.04 19.56
CA LEU A 13 -38.94 15.71 18.12
C LEU A 13 -37.79 16.43 17.43
N LEU A 14 -37.34 17.59 17.89
CA LEU A 14 -36.18 18.30 17.35
C LEU A 14 -34.85 17.70 17.77
N SER A 15 -34.77 16.91 18.83
CA SER A 15 -33.56 16.23 19.28
C SER A 15 -33.22 14.97 18.50
N GLN A 16 -34.09 14.50 17.61
CA GLN A 16 -33.89 13.27 16.83
C GLN A 16 -33.15 13.49 15.48
N TRP A 17 -32.83 14.72 15.07
CA TRP A 17 -32.22 15.01 13.80
C TRP A 17 -30.71 15.37 13.90
N SER A 18 -30.03 14.77 14.88
CA SER A 18 -28.57 14.72 14.83
C SER A 18 -28.15 13.66 13.84
N VAL A 19 -28.32 13.91 12.55
CA VAL A 19 -27.54 13.21 11.52
C VAL A 19 -26.10 13.58 11.83
N ALA A 20 -25.40 12.68 12.51
CA ALA A 20 -23.99 12.90 12.86
C ALA A 20 -23.24 13.11 11.56
N GLN A 21 -22.97 14.37 11.23
CA GLN A 21 -22.19 14.74 10.05
C GLN A 21 -20.85 14.00 10.08
N ALA A 22 -20.42 13.51 8.92
CA ALA A 22 -19.09 12.92 8.81
C ALA A 22 -18.05 13.94 9.28
N PRO A 23 -17.01 13.53 10.00
CA PRO A 23 -15.95 14.44 10.43
C PRO A 23 -15.37 15.21 9.24
N LYS A 24 -15.00 16.48 9.45
CA LYS A 24 -14.51 17.39 8.40
C LYS A 24 -13.30 16.85 7.63
N TRP A 25 -12.46 16.02 8.27
CA TRP A 25 -11.28 15.42 7.66
C TRP A 25 -11.63 14.35 6.60
N VAL A 26 -12.82 13.75 6.64
CA VAL A 26 -13.23 12.63 5.78
C VAL A 26 -13.11 12.95 4.29
N GLU A 27 -13.56 14.11 3.85
CA GLU A 27 -13.52 14.50 2.45
C GLU A 27 -12.09 14.59 1.91
N LYS A 28 -11.15 15.06 2.73
CA LYS A 28 -9.73 15.10 2.38
C LYS A 28 -9.15 13.67 2.36
N ALA A 29 -9.45 12.89 3.37
CA ALA A 29 -8.93 11.52 3.54
C ALA A 29 -9.40 10.57 2.42
N LYS A 30 -10.62 10.70 1.93
CA LYS A 30 -11.15 9.89 0.82
C LYS A 30 -10.37 10.02 -0.47
N ARG A 31 -9.73 11.14 -0.72
CA ARG A 31 -8.89 11.34 -1.92
C ARG A 31 -7.65 10.44 -1.92
N SER A 32 -7.27 9.91 -0.77
CA SER A 32 -6.17 8.96 -0.64
C SER A 32 -6.58 7.53 -0.99
N VAL A 33 -7.88 7.23 -1.12
CA VAL A 33 -8.40 5.89 -1.41
C VAL A 33 -8.66 5.76 -2.91
N PHE A 34 -8.25 4.64 -3.48
CA PHE A 34 -8.38 4.36 -4.91
C PHE A 34 -8.86 2.93 -5.16
N SER A 35 -9.34 2.67 -6.36
CA SER A 35 -9.60 1.33 -6.87
C SER A 35 -8.35 0.76 -7.52
N ILE A 36 -8.18 -0.56 -7.46
CA ILE A 36 -7.08 -1.30 -8.09
C ILE A 36 -7.65 -2.28 -9.10
N VAL A 37 -6.99 -2.38 -10.24
CA VAL A 37 -7.22 -3.42 -11.25
C VAL A 37 -5.89 -4.12 -11.50
N THR A 38 -5.86 -5.44 -11.30
CA THR A 38 -4.69 -6.28 -11.60
C THR A 38 -4.92 -7.07 -12.88
N TYR A 39 -3.84 -7.41 -13.58
CA TYR A 39 -3.87 -8.08 -14.86
C TYR A 39 -2.91 -9.27 -14.85
N ASP A 40 -3.33 -10.35 -15.50
CA ASP A 40 -2.54 -11.56 -15.70
C ASP A 40 -1.51 -11.39 -16.85
N LYS A 41 -0.80 -12.48 -17.17
CA LYS A 41 0.21 -12.52 -18.26
C LYS A 41 -0.38 -12.30 -19.66
N ASP A 42 -1.68 -12.52 -19.85
CA ASP A 42 -2.40 -12.34 -21.11
C ASP A 42 -3.08 -10.95 -21.19
N ASP A 43 -2.74 -10.05 -20.25
CA ASP A 43 -3.30 -8.71 -20.09
C ASP A 43 -4.82 -8.69 -19.83
N LYS A 44 -5.35 -9.78 -19.29
CA LYS A 44 -6.75 -9.86 -18.86
C LYS A 44 -6.88 -9.41 -17.42
N ILE A 45 -8.02 -8.77 -17.10
CA ILE A 45 -8.34 -8.40 -15.72
C ILE A 45 -8.41 -9.66 -14.87
N GLN A 46 -7.58 -9.73 -13.85
CA GLN A 46 -7.51 -10.84 -12.90
C GLN A 46 -8.36 -10.54 -11.66
N ASN A 47 -8.09 -9.42 -11.00
CA ASN A 47 -8.79 -9.00 -9.80
C ASN A 47 -9.07 -7.50 -9.82
N THR A 48 -10.06 -7.09 -9.03
CA THR A 48 -10.35 -5.69 -8.71
C THR A 48 -10.53 -5.54 -7.21
N GLY A 49 -10.05 -4.43 -6.65
CA GLY A 49 -10.15 -4.15 -5.22
C GLY A 49 -9.87 -2.70 -4.92
N ASN A 50 -9.42 -2.42 -3.70
CA ASN A 50 -9.12 -1.08 -3.25
C ASN A 50 -7.73 -1.01 -2.65
N GLY A 51 -7.25 0.21 -2.46
CA GLY A 51 -6.05 0.53 -1.75
C GLY A 51 -6.05 2.00 -1.35
N PHE A 52 -5.01 2.41 -0.66
CA PHE A 52 -4.88 3.81 -0.24
C PHE A 52 -3.43 4.22 -0.09
N PHE A 53 -3.17 5.48 -0.39
CA PHE A 53 -1.86 6.09 -0.20
C PHE A 53 -1.58 6.35 1.28
N VAL A 54 -0.36 6.05 1.70
CA VAL A 54 0.17 6.29 3.06
C VAL A 54 1.35 7.27 3.07
N THR A 55 1.90 7.60 1.88
CA THR A 55 2.88 8.66 1.69
C THR A 55 2.55 9.51 0.48
N GLU A 56 2.97 10.77 0.48
CA GLU A 56 2.72 11.70 -0.62
C GLU A 56 3.52 11.39 -1.88
N ASP A 57 4.56 10.56 -1.80
CA ASP A 57 5.41 10.09 -2.91
C ASP A 57 4.91 8.78 -3.55
N GLY A 58 3.69 8.33 -3.20
CA GLY A 58 3.01 7.23 -3.86
C GLY A 58 3.14 5.85 -3.23
N VAL A 59 3.65 5.73 -1.98
CA VAL A 59 3.58 4.45 -1.25
C VAL A 59 2.15 4.17 -0.81
N ALA A 60 1.70 2.95 -1.05
CA ALA A 60 0.32 2.54 -0.86
C ALA A 60 0.20 1.14 -0.25
N LEU A 61 -0.95 0.88 0.37
CA LEU A 61 -1.30 -0.39 1.01
C LEU A 61 -2.57 -0.99 0.39
N SER A 62 -2.63 -2.33 0.34
CA SER A 62 -3.78 -3.12 -0.08
C SER A 62 -3.66 -4.57 0.43
N ASP A 63 -4.52 -5.46 -0.07
CA ASP A 63 -4.47 -6.90 0.18
C ASP A 63 -3.52 -7.60 -0.80
N TYR A 64 -2.70 -8.52 -0.29
CA TYR A 64 -1.79 -9.36 -1.08
C TYR A 64 -2.54 -10.23 -2.11
N SER A 65 -3.69 -10.78 -1.72
CA SER A 65 -4.50 -11.66 -2.57
C SER A 65 -4.92 -11.00 -3.90
N LEU A 66 -5.06 -9.67 -3.94
CA LEU A 66 -5.32 -8.94 -5.19
C LEU A 66 -4.16 -9.02 -6.18
N PHE A 67 -2.93 -9.12 -5.69
CA PHE A 67 -1.70 -9.06 -6.48
C PHE A 67 -1.11 -10.44 -6.80
N LYS A 68 -1.53 -11.48 -6.09
CA LYS A 68 -1.06 -12.84 -6.31
C LYS A 68 -1.38 -13.29 -7.74
N GLY A 69 -0.35 -13.64 -8.52
CA GLY A 69 -0.46 -14.01 -9.94
C GLY A 69 -0.44 -12.81 -10.92
N ALA A 70 -0.59 -11.59 -10.42
CA ALA A 70 -0.65 -10.40 -11.28
C ALA A 70 0.72 -10.10 -11.92
N GLN A 71 0.70 -9.71 -13.20
CA GLN A 71 1.88 -9.26 -13.94
C GLN A 71 1.99 -7.74 -14.00
N ARG A 72 0.87 -7.04 -13.89
CA ARG A 72 0.80 -5.59 -13.74
C ARG A 72 -0.44 -5.20 -12.96
N ALA A 73 -0.43 -3.98 -12.41
CA ALA A 73 -1.59 -3.39 -11.77
C ALA A 73 -1.70 -1.90 -12.09
N VAL A 74 -2.94 -1.40 -12.08
CA VAL A 74 -3.26 0.01 -12.29
C VAL A 74 -4.20 0.45 -11.18
N ILE A 75 -3.95 1.59 -10.59
CA ILE A 75 -4.89 2.23 -9.67
C ILE A 75 -5.74 3.27 -10.40
N ILE A 76 -6.94 3.50 -9.89
CA ILE A 76 -7.86 4.54 -10.37
C ILE A 76 -8.21 5.40 -9.15
N ASN A 77 -7.74 6.65 -9.15
CA ASN A 77 -7.97 7.56 -8.03
C ASN A 77 -9.43 8.07 -7.99
N SER A 78 -9.76 8.89 -7.00
CA SER A 78 -11.10 9.46 -6.83
C SER A 78 -11.52 10.43 -7.96
N GLU A 79 -10.59 10.88 -8.77
CA GLU A 79 -10.81 11.77 -9.93
C GLU A 79 -10.92 10.97 -11.24
N GLY A 80 -10.76 9.63 -11.18
CA GLY A 80 -10.82 8.74 -12.34
C GLY A 80 -9.51 8.61 -13.11
N GLU A 81 -8.41 9.21 -12.61
CA GLU A 81 -7.11 9.11 -13.23
C GLU A 81 -6.48 7.74 -12.98
N LYS A 82 -5.84 7.19 -14.01
CA LYS A 82 -5.17 5.89 -13.97
C LYS A 82 -3.68 6.07 -13.77
N MET A 83 -3.12 5.37 -12.79
CA MET A 83 -1.68 5.37 -12.50
C MET A 83 -1.18 3.93 -12.38
N PRO A 84 -0.02 3.58 -12.97
CA PRO A 84 0.52 2.23 -12.88
C PRO A 84 1.08 1.96 -11.49
N VAL A 85 1.02 0.71 -11.03
CA VAL A 85 1.86 0.23 -9.93
C VAL A 85 3.27 0.05 -10.47
N GLU A 86 4.24 0.75 -9.89
CA GLU A 86 5.63 0.76 -10.33
C GLU A 86 6.39 -0.47 -9.82
N CYS A 87 6.30 -0.74 -8.51
CA CYS A 87 6.96 -1.88 -7.88
C CYS A 87 6.31 -2.29 -6.56
N ILE A 88 6.56 -3.54 -6.16
CA ILE A 88 6.20 -4.08 -4.85
C ILE A 88 7.31 -3.75 -3.86
N LEU A 89 6.95 -3.20 -2.71
CA LEU A 89 7.87 -2.81 -1.63
C LEU A 89 7.86 -3.78 -0.44
N GLY A 90 6.91 -4.70 -0.39
CA GLY A 90 6.82 -5.73 0.64
C GLY A 90 5.46 -6.40 0.62
N ALA A 91 5.40 -7.65 1.05
CA ALA A 91 4.17 -8.42 1.10
C ALA A 91 4.18 -9.39 2.29
N ASN A 92 3.00 -9.76 2.75
CA ASN A 92 2.80 -10.81 3.74
C ASN A 92 1.52 -11.57 3.40
N ASP A 93 1.66 -12.82 2.99
CA ASP A 93 0.55 -13.68 2.55
C ASP A 93 -0.30 -14.19 3.73
N MET A 94 0.30 -14.39 4.91
CA MET A 94 -0.41 -14.85 6.11
C MET A 94 -1.44 -13.82 6.60
N TYR A 95 -1.07 -12.54 6.58
CA TYR A 95 -1.94 -11.44 7.01
C TYR A 95 -2.61 -10.72 5.84
N ASP A 96 -2.45 -11.25 4.62
CA ASP A 96 -3.04 -10.75 3.38
C ASP A 96 -2.82 -9.23 3.19
N ILE A 97 -1.58 -8.77 3.30
CA ILE A 97 -1.22 -7.35 3.09
C ILE A 97 -0.08 -7.19 2.11
N ILE A 98 -0.11 -6.08 1.38
CA ILE A 98 0.92 -5.68 0.44
C ILE A 98 1.22 -4.18 0.56
N LYS A 99 2.49 -3.84 0.47
CA LYS A 99 3.01 -2.49 0.32
C LYS A 99 3.62 -2.33 -1.07
N PHE A 100 3.24 -1.29 -1.79
CA PHE A 100 3.70 -1.06 -3.16
C PHE A 100 3.84 0.43 -3.46
N ARG A 101 4.54 0.75 -4.53
CA ARG A 101 4.69 2.11 -5.05
C ARG A 101 3.86 2.29 -6.30
N VAL A 102 3.15 3.39 -6.36
CA VAL A 102 2.43 3.86 -7.55
C VAL A 102 3.31 4.85 -8.30
N GLY A 103 3.43 4.70 -9.60
CA GLY A 103 4.13 5.64 -10.48
C GLY A 103 3.31 6.92 -10.65
N ILE A 104 3.56 7.90 -9.78
CA ILE A 104 2.87 9.19 -9.81
C ILE A 104 3.54 10.13 -10.79
N THR A 105 2.74 10.87 -11.58
CA THR A 105 3.21 11.91 -12.51
C THR A 105 3.16 13.32 -11.91
N VAL A 106 2.49 13.46 -10.77
CA VAL A 106 2.38 14.71 -10.01
C VAL A 106 3.41 14.75 -8.88
N LYS A 107 3.71 15.95 -8.38
CA LYS A 107 4.70 16.10 -7.29
C LYS A 107 4.29 15.39 -6.00
N LYS A 108 2.99 15.33 -5.70
CA LYS A 108 2.43 14.75 -4.47
C LYS A 108 1.02 14.23 -4.70
N VAL A 109 0.70 13.12 -4.04
CA VAL A 109 -0.66 12.59 -3.95
C VAL A 109 -1.24 12.79 -2.55
N PRO A 110 -2.56 12.85 -2.37
CA PRO A 110 -3.18 12.80 -1.06
C PRO A 110 -2.81 11.49 -0.35
N ALA A 111 -2.36 11.55 0.91
CA ALA A 111 -1.98 10.39 1.69
C ALA A 111 -2.58 10.42 3.09
N LEU A 112 -2.85 9.24 3.66
CA LEU A 112 -3.30 9.05 5.03
C LEU A 112 -2.08 8.92 5.95
N GLN A 113 -2.10 9.66 7.04
CA GLN A 113 -1.09 9.49 8.07
C GLN A 113 -1.37 8.20 8.86
N VAL A 114 -0.36 7.36 9.02
CA VAL A 114 -0.46 6.15 9.86
C VAL A 114 -0.54 6.55 11.33
N ALA A 115 -1.44 5.91 12.07
CA ALA A 115 -1.58 6.15 13.52
C ALA A 115 -0.32 5.67 14.26
N ALA A 116 0.19 6.50 15.17
CA ALA A 116 1.36 6.18 15.97
C ALA A 116 1.07 5.11 17.05
N PHE A 117 -0.19 5.01 17.47
CA PHE A 117 -0.63 4.08 18.52
C PHE A 117 -1.87 3.31 18.07
N ALA A 118 -1.98 2.07 18.55
CA ALA A 118 -3.17 1.26 18.36
C ALA A 118 -4.38 1.90 19.07
N PRO A 119 -5.56 1.97 18.42
CA PRO A 119 -6.77 2.39 19.09
C PRO A 119 -7.17 1.37 20.16
N ALA A 120 -7.64 1.85 21.31
CA ALA A 120 -8.09 1.00 22.41
C ALA A 120 -9.41 0.27 22.05
N VAL A 121 -9.67 -0.86 22.73
CA VAL A 121 -10.98 -1.54 22.68
C VAL A 121 -12.08 -0.55 23.06
N GLY A 122 -13.18 -0.53 22.30
CA GLY A 122 -14.30 0.41 22.44
C GLY A 122 -14.12 1.74 21.72
N ALA A 123 -12.93 2.05 21.20
CA ALA A 123 -12.70 3.28 20.43
C ALA A 123 -13.55 3.30 19.15
N GLU A 124 -14.14 4.47 18.86
CA GLU A 124 -14.86 4.70 17.60
C GLU A 124 -13.88 4.80 16.43
N VAL A 125 -14.24 4.12 15.34
CA VAL A 125 -13.40 4.02 14.14
C VAL A 125 -14.24 4.21 12.87
N TYR A 126 -13.58 4.58 11.78
CA TYR A 126 -14.22 4.91 10.51
C TYR A 126 -13.56 4.15 9.37
N LEU A 127 -14.37 3.49 8.55
CA LEU A 127 -13.93 2.89 7.29
C LEU A 127 -14.21 3.89 6.16
N LEU A 128 -13.20 4.16 5.34
CA LEU A 128 -13.27 5.08 4.20
C LEU A 128 -13.36 4.29 2.89
N PRO A 129 -14.54 4.09 2.31
CA PRO A 129 -14.67 3.40 1.03
C PRO A 129 -14.16 4.26 -0.13
N TYR A 130 -13.67 3.61 -1.18
CA TYR A 130 -13.43 4.28 -2.45
C TYR A 130 -14.72 4.86 -3.02
N SER A 131 -14.65 6.09 -3.52
CA SER A 131 -15.78 6.76 -4.17
C SER A 131 -15.29 7.88 -5.08
N THR A 132 -15.85 7.95 -6.27
CA THR A 132 -15.71 9.10 -7.18
C THR A 132 -16.73 10.20 -6.89
N GLN A 133 -17.69 9.97 -5.99
CA GLN A 133 -18.73 10.95 -5.61
C GLN A 133 -18.31 11.73 -4.38
N LYS A 134 -18.59 13.04 -4.39
CA LYS A 134 -18.44 13.90 -3.20
C LYS A 134 -19.48 13.49 -2.14
N GLY A 135 -19.10 13.61 -0.87
CA GLY A 135 -20.03 13.37 0.25
C GLY A 135 -20.37 11.90 0.52
N GLY A 136 -19.62 10.95 -0.03
CA GLY A 136 -19.87 9.52 0.18
C GLY A 136 -19.87 9.11 1.66
N ASN A 137 -20.73 8.15 2.02
CA ASN A 137 -20.90 7.68 3.39
C ASN A 137 -19.63 6.98 3.90
N VAL A 138 -19.25 7.26 5.15
CA VAL A 138 -18.27 6.45 5.90
C VAL A 138 -19.03 5.41 6.71
N THR A 139 -18.44 4.23 6.87
CA THR A 139 -18.95 3.24 7.80
C THR A 139 -18.32 3.51 9.17
N ARG A 140 -19.14 3.58 10.21
CA ARG A 140 -18.69 3.72 11.60
C ARG A 140 -18.74 2.39 12.30
N GLY A 141 -17.83 2.18 13.22
CA GLY A 141 -17.79 1.02 14.07
C GLY A 141 -16.95 1.27 15.31
N LYS A 142 -16.65 0.20 16.03
CA LYS A 142 -15.79 0.24 17.22
C LYS A 142 -14.76 -0.87 17.15
N VAL A 143 -13.63 -0.65 17.80
CA VAL A 143 -12.67 -1.73 18.06
C VAL A 143 -13.26 -2.68 19.08
N LYS A 144 -13.44 -3.94 18.71
CA LYS A 144 -13.97 -5.00 19.59
C LYS A 144 -12.84 -5.77 20.28
N LYS A 145 -11.73 -6.01 19.57
CA LYS A 145 -10.57 -6.73 20.08
C LYS A 145 -9.30 -6.21 19.39
N VAL A 146 -8.19 -6.29 20.11
CA VAL A 146 -6.85 -6.02 19.60
C VAL A 146 -6.00 -7.27 19.90
N ASP A 147 -5.46 -7.90 18.86
CA ASP A 147 -4.54 -9.01 18.94
C ASP A 147 -3.14 -8.57 18.52
N ASN A 148 -2.10 -9.13 19.14
CA ASN A 148 -0.72 -8.80 18.79
C ASN A 148 -0.23 -9.64 17.61
N ILE A 149 0.61 -9.04 16.75
CA ILE A 149 1.30 -9.69 15.64
C ILE A 149 2.80 -9.68 15.95
N GLY A 150 3.41 -10.85 16.07
CA GLY A 150 4.87 -10.96 16.24
C GLY A 150 5.42 -10.25 17.48
N GLY A 151 4.68 -10.29 18.59
CA GLY A 151 4.96 -9.55 19.82
C GLY A 151 4.06 -8.33 19.99
N ASP A 152 4.44 -7.37 20.83
CA ASP A 152 3.59 -6.22 21.19
C ASP A 152 3.69 -5.02 20.25
N LYS A 153 4.47 -5.12 19.19
CA LYS A 153 4.74 -3.99 18.31
C LYS A 153 3.65 -3.75 17.28
N TYR A 154 3.03 -4.82 16.77
CA TYR A 154 2.05 -4.76 15.70
C TYR A 154 0.75 -5.43 16.11
N HIS A 155 -0.35 -5.03 15.47
CA HIS A 155 -1.68 -5.44 15.92
C HIS A 155 -2.56 -5.90 14.76
N TYR A 156 -3.50 -6.81 15.09
CA TYR A 156 -4.62 -7.23 14.27
C TYR A 156 -5.91 -6.91 15.02
N TYR A 157 -6.89 -6.37 14.32
CA TYR A 157 -8.08 -5.83 14.97
C TYR A 157 -9.31 -6.60 14.58
N THR A 158 -10.18 -6.87 15.56
CA THR A 158 -11.58 -7.24 15.34
C THR A 158 -12.44 -5.98 15.53
N LEU A 159 -13.29 -5.69 14.55
CA LEU A 159 -14.09 -4.49 14.49
C LEU A 159 -15.58 -4.85 14.55
N ASP A 160 -16.34 -4.08 15.30
CA ASP A 160 -17.79 -4.13 15.30
C ASP A 160 -18.32 -3.21 14.21
N MET A 161 -18.26 -3.69 12.96
CA MET A 161 -18.79 -3.02 11.79
C MET A 161 -19.05 -4.00 10.65
N VAL A 162 -20.04 -3.66 9.81
CA VAL A 162 -20.36 -4.41 8.60
C VAL A 162 -19.40 -4.02 7.49
N LEU A 163 -18.69 -5.01 6.94
CA LEU A 163 -17.83 -4.84 5.77
C LEU A 163 -18.49 -5.45 4.53
N LYS A 164 -18.83 -4.60 3.56
CA LYS A 164 -19.31 -5.02 2.24
C LYS A 164 -18.12 -5.39 1.35
N ASP A 165 -18.31 -6.26 0.35
CA ASP A 165 -17.23 -6.70 -0.56
C ASP A 165 -16.45 -5.54 -1.19
N LYS A 166 -17.16 -4.47 -1.59
CA LYS A 166 -16.55 -3.25 -2.16
C LYS A 166 -15.74 -2.40 -1.16
N MET A 167 -15.68 -2.80 0.10
CA MET A 167 -14.98 -2.07 1.17
C MET A 167 -13.76 -2.82 1.71
N VAL A 168 -13.50 -4.02 1.18
CA VAL A 168 -12.29 -4.79 1.49
C VAL A 168 -11.07 -4.00 1.00
N SER A 169 -9.97 -4.08 1.70
CA SER A 169 -8.71 -3.33 1.49
C SER A 169 -8.82 -1.81 1.68
N CYS A 170 -9.98 -1.29 2.09
CA CYS A 170 -10.13 0.13 2.41
C CYS A 170 -9.48 0.47 3.76
N PRO A 171 -9.04 1.73 3.95
CA PRO A 171 -8.41 2.14 5.21
C PRO A 171 -9.44 2.23 6.34
N VAL A 172 -9.06 1.72 7.51
CA VAL A 172 -9.77 1.94 8.77
C VAL A 172 -9.00 2.99 9.57
N THR A 173 -9.72 4.05 9.99
CA THR A 173 -9.12 5.22 10.64
C THR A 173 -9.68 5.44 12.04
N THR A 174 -8.88 6.08 12.88
CA THR A 174 -9.28 6.65 14.15
C THR A 174 -10.20 7.85 13.97
N ALA A 175 -10.80 8.35 15.05
CA ALA A 175 -11.69 9.51 15.02
C ALA A 175 -11.01 10.80 14.54
N ASP A 176 -9.68 10.91 14.64
CA ASP A 176 -8.88 12.02 14.12
C ASP A 176 -8.37 11.81 12.68
N GLY A 177 -8.78 10.72 12.02
CA GLY A 177 -8.52 10.46 10.60
C GLY A 177 -7.18 9.80 10.29
N LYS A 178 -6.47 9.28 11.28
CA LYS A 178 -5.23 8.53 11.05
C LYS A 178 -5.54 7.07 10.77
N VAL A 179 -4.92 6.49 9.74
CA VAL A 179 -5.13 5.09 9.40
C VAL A 179 -4.40 4.18 10.37
N PHE A 180 -5.09 3.21 10.94
CA PHE A 180 -4.50 2.18 11.80
C PHE A 180 -4.60 0.77 11.22
N GLY A 181 -5.44 0.54 10.19
CA GLY A 181 -5.62 -0.77 9.63
C GLY A 181 -6.10 -0.81 8.19
N VAL A 182 -5.85 -1.94 7.54
CA VAL A 182 -6.37 -2.34 6.23
C VAL A 182 -7.55 -3.27 6.47
N ALA A 183 -8.74 -2.92 5.99
CA ALA A 183 -9.96 -3.67 6.26
C ALA A 183 -9.97 -5.03 5.56
N GLN A 184 -10.30 -6.07 6.32
CA GLN A 184 -10.38 -7.45 5.85
C GLN A 184 -11.72 -8.09 6.19
N LYS A 185 -12.26 -8.88 5.28
CA LYS A 185 -13.52 -9.60 5.46
C LYS A 185 -13.32 -10.83 6.33
N SER A 186 -14.32 -11.15 7.14
CA SER A 186 -14.38 -12.44 7.83
C SER A 186 -14.50 -13.58 6.83
N SER A 187 -13.70 -14.63 7.01
CA SER A 187 -13.79 -15.89 6.25
C SER A 187 -14.81 -16.89 6.85
N GLY A 188 -15.36 -16.58 8.03
CA GLY A 188 -16.29 -17.46 8.75
C GLY A 188 -17.76 -17.20 8.42
N GLN A 189 -18.62 -18.21 8.70
CA GLN A 189 -20.08 -18.11 8.55
C GLN A 189 -20.73 -17.16 9.57
N ASP A 190 -20.00 -16.78 10.62
CA ASP A 190 -20.51 -15.90 11.65
C ASP A 190 -20.21 -14.46 11.28
N THR A 191 -21.28 -13.71 11.03
CA THR A 191 -21.21 -12.31 11.40
C THR A 191 -21.33 -11.29 10.28
N ALA A 192 -22.55 -11.00 9.94
CA ALA A 192 -22.90 -9.78 9.22
C ALA A 192 -22.41 -8.48 9.92
N SER A 193 -21.95 -8.57 11.19
CA SER A 193 -21.58 -7.38 12.00
C SER A 193 -20.11 -7.33 12.41
N ILE A 194 -19.28 -8.35 12.09
CA ILE A 194 -17.88 -8.38 12.47
C ILE A 194 -17.00 -8.31 11.20
N SER A 195 -15.97 -7.48 11.26
CA SER A 195 -14.90 -7.41 10.27
C SER A 195 -13.56 -7.35 10.96
N TYR A 196 -12.50 -7.44 10.18
CA TYR A 196 -11.13 -7.44 10.67
C TYR A 196 -10.33 -6.33 10.03
N ALA A 197 -9.17 -6.02 10.62
CA ALA A 197 -8.19 -5.16 9.99
C ALA A 197 -6.77 -5.58 10.36
N ALA A 198 -5.91 -5.77 9.37
CA ALA A 198 -4.48 -5.89 9.58
C ALA A 198 -3.89 -4.51 9.90
N GLY A 199 -3.00 -4.43 10.89
CA GLY A 199 -2.43 -3.16 11.33
C GLY A 199 -1.66 -2.43 10.23
N ALA A 200 -1.96 -1.15 9.99
CA ALA A 200 -1.26 -0.35 8.98
C ALA A 200 0.24 -0.19 9.31
N ALA A 201 0.61 -0.08 10.59
CA ALA A 201 2.01 -0.05 11.01
C ALA A 201 2.73 -1.37 10.69
N PHE A 202 2.04 -2.53 10.79
CA PHE A 202 2.56 -3.82 10.38
C PHE A 202 2.71 -3.88 8.85
N ALA A 203 1.73 -3.42 8.09
CA ALA A 203 1.81 -3.34 6.64
C ALA A 203 2.98 -2.45 6.17
N MET A 204 3.20 -1.33 6.83
CA MET A 204 4.32 -0.43 6.55
C MET A 204 5.69 -1.04 6.86
N SER A 205 5.78 -1.95 7.81
CA SER A 205 7.03 -2.64 8.18
C SER A 205 7.43 -3.75 7.20
N GLN A 206 6.56 -4.10 6.25
CA GLN A 206 6.90 -5.07 5.22
C GLN A 206 7.85 -4.41 4.21
N ASN A 207 9.08 -4.94 4.10
CA ASN A 207 10.12 -4.41 3.22
C ASN A 207 10.69 -5.53 2.36
N ILE A 208 11.21 -5.16 1.19
CA ILE A 208 12.03 -6.05 0.38
C ILE A 208 13.32 -6.33 1.15
N SER A 209 13.65 -7.59 1.35
CA SER A 209 14.91 -8.03 1.94
C SER A 209 15.92 -8.40 0.85
N ALA A 210 17.18 -8.60 1.24
CA ALA A 210 18.22 -9.14 0.37
C ALA A 210 17.82 -10.48 -0.28
N LEU A 211 16.99 -11.29 0.41
CA LEU A 211 16.54 -12.62 -0.04
C LEU A 211 15.16 -12.60 -0.73
N ALA A 212 14.65 -11.43 -1.11
CA ALA A 212 13.30 -11.29 -1.67
C ALA A 212 13.06 -12.14 -2.94
N LEU A 213 14.11 -12.39 -3.72
CA LEU A 213 14.03 -13.26 -4.91
C LEU A 213 13.79 -14.74 -4.58
N SER A 214 13.96 -15.14 -3.32
CA SER A 214 13.68 -16.49 -2.82
C SER A 214 12.38 -16.55 -1.98
N ASP A 215 11.69 -15.42 -1.79
CA ASP A 215 10.46 -15.35 -1.01
C ASP A 215 9.27 -15.84 -1.86
N PRO A 216 8.57 -16.94 -1.47
CA PRO A 216 7.45 -17.47 -2.23
C PRO A 216 6.28 -16.49 -2.40
N ALA A 217 5.98 -15.67 -1.40
CA ALA A 217 4.92 -14.68 -1.46
C ALA A 217 5.24 -13.60 -2.50
N LEU A 218 6.47 -13.09 -2.52
CA LEU A 218 6.91 -12.10 -3.51
C LEU A 218 7.03 -12.71 -4.91
N ASN A 219 7.51 -13.96 -5.02
CA ASN A 219 7.65 -14.63 -6.32
C ASN A 219 6.30 -14.99 -6.96
N ALA A 220 5.23 -15.12 -6.16
CA ALA A 220 3.89 -15.30 -6.69
C ALA A 220 3.29 -14.05 -7.37
N ILE A 221 4.01 -12.91 -7.36
CA ILE A 221 3.61 -11.65 -7.99
C ILE A 221 4.57 -11.37 -9.14
N GLY A 222 4.10 -11.18 -10.37
CA GLY A 222 4.92 -10.89 -11.55
C GLY A 222 5.35 -9.43 -11.66
N ILE A 223 4.75 -8.51 -10.89
CA ILE A 223 5.12 -7.10 -10.87
C ILE A 223 6.54 -6.95 -10.27
N LYS A 224 7.33 -6.04 -10.85
CA LYS A 224 8.68 -5.70 -10.40
C LYS A 224 8.72 -5.46 -8.88
N LYS A 225 9.76 -5.98 -8.20
CA LYS A 225 10.04 -5.67 -6.79
C LYS A 225 10.92 -4.44 -6.71
N GLY A 226 10.73 -3.65 -5.66
CA GLY A 226 11.69 -2.61 -5.30
C GLY A 226 13.00 -3.21 -4.78
N LEU A 227 13.91 -2.35 -4.40
CA LEU A 227 15.15 -2.73 -3.73
C LEU A 227 15.00 -2.67 -2.21
N PRO A 228 15.82 -3.39 -1.45
CA PRO A 228 16.03 -3.13 -0.03
C PRO A 228 16.36 -1.65 0.21
N GLU A 229 15.89 -1.11 1.33
CA GLU A 229 16.13 0.29 1.73
C GLU A 229 17.59 0.52 2.20
N ASP A 230 18.22 -0.52 2.71
CA ASP A 230 19.62 -0.54 3.14
C ASP A 230 20.53 -0.90 1.98
N GLU A 231 21.64 -0.14 1.80
CA GLU A 231 22.56 -0.30 0.66
C GLU A 231 23.25 -1.66 0.66
N ASP A 232 23.72 -2.14 1.82
CA ASP A 232 24.40 -3.43 1.92
C ASP A 232 23.47 -4.58 1.55
N GLN A 233 22.21 -4.54 2.01
CA GLN A 233 21.21 -5.51 1.64
C GLN A 233 20.83 -5.42 0.16
N ALA A 234 20.79 -4.21 -0.41
CA ALA A 234 20.54 -4.02 -1.84
C ALA A 234 21.68 -4.56 -2.69
N LEU A 235 22.94 -4.46 -2.25
CA LEU A 235 24.08 -5.07 -2.91
C LEU A 235 24.02 -6.61 -2.87
N VAL A 236 23.58 -7.20 -1.76
CA VAL A 236 23.33 -8.65 -1.67
C VAL A 236 22.19 -9.06 -2.61
N TYR A 237 21.09 -8.27 -2.64
CA TYR A 237 20.00 -8.50 -3.60
C TYR A 237 20.50 -8.50 -5.04
N LEU A 238 21.31 -7.50 -5.45
CA LEU A 238 21.89 -7.43 -6.79
C LEU A 238 22.80 -8.63 -7.10
N PHE A 239 23.57 -9.12 -6.11
CA PHE A 239 24.39 -10.32 -6.30
C PHE A 239 23.51 -11.54 -6.60
N ILE A 240 22.41 -11.74 -5.86
CA ILE A 240 21.47 -12.83 -6.12
C ILE A 240 20.77 -12.62 -7.48
N ALA A 241 20.33 -11.39 -7.79
CA ALA A 241 19.69 -11.05 -9.04
C ALA A 241 20.57 -11.35 -10.26
N SER A 242 21.88 -11.12 -10.17
CA SER A 242 22.83 -11.42 -11.27
C SER A 242 22.86 -12.89 -11.69
N THR A 243 22.43 -13.81 -10.80
CA THR A 243 22.46 -15.26 -11.06
C THR A 243 21.06 -15.86 -11.26
N GLN A 244 19.99 -15.20 -10.79
CA GLN A 244 18.63 -15.75 -10.79
C GLN A 244 17.65 -14.99 -11.71
N SER A 245 18.01 -13.77 -12.14
CA SER A 245 17.16 -12.95 -13.02
C SER A 245 17.58 -13.08 -14.48
N THR A 246 16.68 -12.69 -15.41
CA THR A 246 17.10 -12.50 -16.80
C THR A 246 18.05 -11.31 -16.94
N PRO A 247 18.89 -11.23 -17.98
CA PRO A 247 19.78 -10.10 -18.21
C PRO A 247 19.06 -8.75 -18.20
N GLU A 248 17.86 -8.69 -18.78
CA GLU A 248 17.05 -7.48 -18.86
C GLU A 248 16.53 -7.07 -17.47
N ALA A 249 16.05 -8.04 -16.67
CA ALA A 249 15.59 -7.78 -15.31
C ALA A 249 16.74 -7.34 -14.39
N TYR A 250 17.93 -7.90 -14.58
CA TYR A 250 19.12 -7.48 -13.84
C TYR A 250 19.59 -6.08 -14.23
N ALA A 251 19.56 -5.73 -15.52
CA ALA A 251 19.87 -4.37 -15.97
C ALA A 251 18.94 -3.33 -15.35
N ILE A 252 17.64 -3.62 -15.29
CA ILE A 252 16.64 -2.76 -14.61
C ILE A 252 16.96 -2.62 -13.11
N ALA A 253 17.35 -3.72 -12.44
CA ALA A 253 17.70 -3.67 -11.02
C ALA A 253 18.96 -2.83 -10.76
N LEU A 254 19.95 -2.85 -11.67
CA LEU A 254 21.15 -1.99 -11.60
C LEU A 254 20.79 -0.51 -11.77
N ASP A 255 19.91 -0.17 -12.71
CA ASP A 255 19.44 1.20 -12.91
C ASP A 255 18.65 1.72 -11.70
N ASP A 256 17.79 0.88 -11.13
CA ASP A 256 17.06 1.21 -9.90
C ASP A 256 18.01 1.41 -8.71
N PHE A 257 19.06 0.57 -8.60
CA PHE A 257 20.07 0.70 -7.54
C PHE A 257 20.82 2.03 -7.63
N ILE A 258 21.32 2.38 -8.82
CA ILE A 258 22.02 3.65 -9.03
C ILE A 258 21.12 4.85 -8.75
N LYS A 259 19.84 4.76 -9.14
CA LYS A 259 18.86 5.80 -8.84
C LYS A 259 18.62 5.96 -7.32
N THR A 260 18.62 4.85 -6.58
CA THR A 260 18.37 4.84 -5.13
C THR A 260 19.62 5.22 -4.34
N PHE A 261 20.79 4.74 -4.76
CA PHE A 261 22.09 4.94 -4.12
C PHE A 261 23.09 5.61 -5.08
N PRO A 262 22.88 6.87 -5.49
CA PRO A 262 23.66 7.53 -6.53
C PRO A 262 25.13 7.76 -6.15
N ASN A 263 25.48 7.66 -4.87
CA ASN A 263 26.84 7.81 -4.36
C ASN A 263 27.54 6.45 -4.12
N SER A 264 26.90 5.34 -4.48
CA SER A 264 27.49 4.01 -4.38
C SER A 264 28.34 3.70 -5.62
N ALA A 265 29.66 3.56 -5.46
CA ALA A 265 30.56 3.14 -6.54
C ALA A 265 30.20 1.75 -7.07
N ASP A 266 29.76 0.82 -6.21
CA ASP A 266 29.40 -0.55 -6.56
C ASP A 266 28.31 -0.65 -7.64
N GLY A 267 27.30 0.23 -7.60
CA GLY A 267 26.24 0.27 -8.60
C GLY A 267 26.79 0.50 -10.01
N TYR A 268 27.63 1.50 -10.14
CA TYR A 268 28.26 1.86 -11.43
C TYR A 268 29.24 0.79 -11.89
N LEU A 269 30.06 0.23 -10.98
CA LEU A 269 31.01 -0.86 -11.32
C LEU A 269 30.25 -2.10 -11.83
N ARG A 270 29.17 -2.49 -11.19
CA ARG A 270 28.34 -3.63 -11.63
C ARG A 270 27.66 -3.35 -12.96
N ARG A 271 27.14 -2.14 -13.20
CA ARG A 271 26.50 -1.78 -14.46
C ARG A 271 27.52 -1.70 -15.60
N ALA A 272 28.69 -1.15 -15.37
CA ALA A 272 29.79 -1.19 -16.32
C ALA A 272 30.15 -2.63 -16.72
N GLY A 273 30.29 -3.53 -15.73
CA GLY A 273 30.50 -4.97 -15.98
C GLY A 273 29.38 -5.58 -16.82
N ASN A 274 28.13 -5.25 -16.52
CA ASN A 274 26.96 -5.75 -17.26
C ASN A 274 27.00 -5.30 -18.73
N TYR A 275 27.38 -4.05 -19.03
CA TYR A 275 27.54 -3.57 -20.40
C TYR A 275 28.62 -4.32 -21.16
N VAL A 276 29.77 -4.61 -20.52
CA VAL A 276 30.89 -5.32 -21.15
C VAL A 276 30.55 -6.77 -21.49
N PHE A 277 29.75 -7.44 -20.63
CA PHE A 277 29.44 -8.88 -20.78
C PHE A 277 28.13 -9.14 -21.56
N ALA A 278 27.19 -8.20 -21.58
CA ALA A 278 25.86 -8.43 -22.17
C ALA A 278 25.87 -8.34 -23.71
N ASP A 279 26.67 -7.47 -24.32
CA ASP A 279 26.74 -7.34 -25.78
C ASP A 279 28.04 -6.64 -26.22
N LYS A 280 28.49 -6.92 -27.45
CA LYS A 280 29.71 -6.33 -28.05
C LYS A 280 29.42 -5.05 -28.83
N ASP A 281 28.35 -4.33 -28.52
CA ASP A 281 28.00 -3.07 -29.14
C ASP A 281 29.02 -1.98 -28.68
N GLU A 282 29.61 -1.23 -29.61
CA GLU A 282 30.53 -0.12 -29.31
C GLU A 282 29.94 0.91 -28.36
N ASN A 283 28.63 1.17 -28.47
CA ASN A 283 27.89 2.08 -27.58
C ASN A 283 27.85 1.58 -26.11
N HIS A 284 27.93 0.27 -25.87
CA HIS A 284 28.02 -0.30 -24.52
C HIS A 284 29.38 -0.06 -23.88
N MET A 285 30.45 -0.05 -24.67
CA MET A 285 31.80 0.24 -24.15
C MET A 285 31.93 1.69 -23.67
N ASP A 286 31.33 2.65 -24.40
CA ASP A 286 31.30 4.06 -23.99
C ASP A 286 30.49 4.25 -22.70
N LYS A 287 29.35 3.57 -22.58
CA LYS A 287 28.54 3.58 -21.34
C LYS A 287 29.29 2.97 -20.16
N ALA A 288 29.98 1.85 -20.38
CA ALA A 288 30.82 1.21 -19.36
C ALA A 288 31.94 2.13 -18.89
N ALA A 289 32.65 2.80 -19.84
CA ALA A 289 33.67 3.77 -19.50
C ALA A 289 33.15 4.94 -18.68
N ALA A 290 31.98 5.48 -19.05
CA ALA A 290 31.32 6.57 -18.30
C ALA A 290 30.94 6.16 -16.88
N ASP A 291 30.44 4.93 -16.69
CA ASP A 291 30.12 4.40 -15.37
C ASP A 291 31.38 4.20 -14.51
N LEU A 292 32.50 3.68 -15.10
CA LEU A 292 33.77 3.54 -14.39
C LEU A 292 34.33 4.89 -13.95
N GLU A 293 34.25 5.91 -14.82
CA GLU A 293 34.66 7.27 -14.46
C GLU A 293 33.78 7.85 -13.33
N HIS A 294 32.49 7.56 -13.35
CA HIS A 294 31.59 7.99 -12.28
C HIS A 294 31.88 7.27 -10.96
N ALA A 295 32.11 5.96 -11.01
CA ALA A 295 32.48 5.18 -9.83
C ALA A 295 33.73 5.74 -9.13
N LEU A 296 34.76 6.15 -9.92
CA LEU A 296 35.97 6.81 -9.36
C LEU A 296 35.70 8.16 -8.69
N LYS A 297 34.62 8.85 -9.04
CA LYS A 297 34.28 10.15 -8.45
C LYS A 297 33.52 10.04 -7.12
N VAL A 298 32.83 8.92 -6.91
CA VAL A 298 31.98 8.68 -5.73
C VAL A 298 32.60 7.69 -4.74
N ALA A 299 33.68 6.99 -5.11
CA ALA A 299 34.49 6.16 -4.22
C ALA A 299 35.37 7.04 -3.31
#